data_38b1c19912ad1ff5337706218852a2f7
#
_entry.id   38b1c19912ad1ff5337706218852a2f7
#
_cell.length_a   1.000
_cell.length_b   1.000
_cell.length_c   1.000
_cell.angle_alpha   90.00
_cell.angle_beta   90.00
_cell.angle_gamma   90.00
#
_symmetry.space_group_name_H-M   'P 1'
#
loop_
_entity.id
_entity.type
_entity.pdbx_description
1 polymer ?
#
loop_
_entity_poly.entity_id
_entity_poly.type
_entity_poly.pdbx_seq_one_letter_code
_entity_poly.pdbx_strand_id
1 'polypeptide(L)'
;MTPPATNTAAPPASLCAPEKGSRRAEIALVAADQFTWRGYHSTRVEHIAEQLSVTPGALYRHVPGKYEMFRDAVATLVTALETASEHTSDVGSGPPPLEELVESITRTTWSHRSRAALYRWQARYLTPEDRAAVREVDTRVRRRLADAVRVRRRQHHRDPAGAGSAAAAMLSCVASLGQHRITLSEDEAVSLMTSIAVDLALCDGSASGVTSDATNGVPSGQATGRRTDAASGASSVPRLRGGAATREGAITAAIARFHRSGYDSVTMEAIGADVGVAASALYRHFPGKSALLTAAVDRTATLFEDLLDTHAARHTSGADPAVALQDLLNEYVTIAFSHGPDLMLYLSELGALSAEDRQRTREAQRRQRNRWADLLVAAADASVRATRATGSPSTESHVTESHVTESLARARVHAALAVVLDGGQGTEFHPAAAARFGQLAGHILIPHRPG
;
A
#
# COMPACT_ATOMS: atom_id res chain seq x y z
N MET A 1 -7.02 22.07 -50.71
CA MET A 1 -6.30 21.35 -49.63
C MET A 1 -6.93 21.75 -48.32
N THR A 2 -7.81 20.92 -47.79
CA THR A 2 -8.49 21.12 -46.51
C THR A 2 -7.61 20.50 -45.41
N PRO A 3 -7.33 21.17 -44.28
CA PRO A 3 -6.54 20.57 -43.23
C PRO A 3 -7.32 19.42 -42.55
N PRO A 4 -6.64 18.39 -42.03
CA PRO A 4 -7.31 17.30 -41.35
C PRO A 4 -7.93 17.76 -40.04
N ALA A 5 -9.15 17.29 -39.77
CA ALA A 5 -9.90 17.54 -38.56
C ALA A 5 -9.11 17.03 -37.33
N THR A 6 -8.82 17.92 -36.41
CA THR A 6 -8.32 17.58 -35.07
C THR A 6 -9.35 16.71 -34.37
N ASN A 7 -8.99 15.46 -34.18
CA ASN A 7 -9.76 14.51 -33.37
C ASN A 7 -9.71 14.98 -31.92
N THR A 8 -10.69 15.78 -31.50
CA THR A 8 -10.88 16.16 -30.10
C THR A 8 -11.42 14.92 -29.39
N ALA A 9 -10.53 14.18 -28.73
CA ALA A 9 -10.93 13.10 -27.84
C ALA A 9 -11.99 13.65 -26.86
N ALA A 10 -13.13 13.00 -26.80
CA ALA A 10 -14.16 13.29 -25.82
C ALA A 10 -13.55 13.22 -24.40
N PRO A 11 -13.95 14.10 -23.46
CA PRO A 11 -13.47 14.02 -22.09
C PRO A 11 -13.73 12.62 -21.55
N PRO A 12 -12.79 12.04 -20.77
CA PRO A 12 -12.95 10.71 -20.23
C PRO A 12 -14.27 10.64 -19.45
N ALA A 13 -15.06 9.61 -19.72
CA ALA A 13 -16.31 9.37 -19.01
C ALA A 13 -15.99 9.34 -17.51
N SER A 14 -16.57 10.27 -16.75
CA SER A 14 -16.35 10.34 -15.31
C SER A 14 -16.71 9.00 -14.69
N LEU A 15 -15.81 8.43 -13.87
CA LEU A 15 -16.09 7.23 -13.11
C LEU A 15 -17.19 7.57 -12.10
N CYS A 16 -18.43 7.18 -12.41
CA CYS A 16 -19.57 7.53 -11.60
C CYS A 16 -20.04 6.30 -10.84
N ALA A 17 -20.13 6.42 -9.51
CA ALA A 17 -20.73 5.40 -8.68
C ALA A 17 -22.23 5.24 -9.03
N PRO A 18 -22.79 4.03 -8.92
CA PRO A 18 -24.23 3.84 -9.05
C PRO A 18 -25.00 4.66 -8.00
N GLU A 19 -26.18 5.14 -8.38
CA GLU A 19 -27.05 5.91 -7.50
C GLU A 19 -27.32 5.15 -6.20
N LYS A 20 -27.11 5.82 -5.06
CA LYS A 20 -27.26 5.25 -3.72
C LYS A 20 -28.70 4.73 -3.54
N GLY A 21 -28.83 3.50 -3.04
CA GLY A 21 -30.13 2.85 -2.85
C GLY A 21 -30.67 2.15 -4.11
N SER A 22 -30.03 2.30 -5.27
CA SER A 22 -30.40 1.56 -6.47
C SER A 22 -30.00 0.08 -6.39
N ARG A 23 -30.68 -0.79 -7.13
CA ARG A 23 -30.30 -2.20 -7.25
C ARG A 23 -28.87 -2.36 -7.80
N ARG A 24 -28.43 -1.46 -8.68
CA ARG A 24 -27.08 -1.45 -9.22
C ARG A 24 -26.03 -1.14 -8.15
N ALA A 25 -26.33 -0.23 -7.19
CA ALA A 25 -25.45 0.05 -6.05
C ALA A 25 -25.33 -1.16 -5.11
N GLU A 26 -26.44 -1.87 -4.86
CA GLU A 26 -26.42 -3.10 -4.08
C GLU A 26 -25.55 -4.19 -4.74
N ILE A 27 -25.71 -4.38 -6.06
CA ILE A 27 -24.86 -5.30 -6.85
C ILE A 27 -23.40 -4.91 -6.75
N ALA A 28 -23.07 -3.61 -6.84
CA ALA A 28 -21.69 -3.11 -6.75
C ALA A 28 -21.05 -3.43 -5.39
N LEU A 29 -21.77 -3.31 -4.28
CA LEU A 29 -21.27 -3.62 -2.95
C LEU A 29 -21.01 -5.13 -2.77
N VAL A 30 -21.94 -5.98 -3.21
CA VAL A 30 -21.76 -7.44 -3.14
C VAL A 30 -20.65 -7.89 -4.09
N ALA A 31 -20.56 -7.30 -5.27
CA ALA A 31 -19.47 -7.55 -6.21
C ALA A 31 -18.11 -7.16 -5.58
N ALA A 32 -18.03 -6.02 -4.87
CA ALA A 32 -16.83 -5.61 -4.16
C ALA A 32 -16.36 -6.67 -3.15
N ASP A 33 -17.28 -7.25 -2.37
CA ASP A 33 -16.98 -8.32 -1.42
C ASP A 33 -16.43 -9.56 -2.14
N GLN A 34 -17.09 -10.00 -3.23
CA GLN A 34 -16.69 -11.18 -3.99
C GLN A 34 -15.33 -10.99 -4.68
N PHE A 35 -15.09 -9.84 -5.30
CA PHE A 35 -13.82 -9.53 -5.93
C PHE A 35 -12.68 -9.41 -4.91
N THR A 36 -12.94 -8.82 -3.74
CA THR A 36 -11.94 -8.74 -2.65
C THR A 36 -11.54 -10.11 -2.15
N TRP A 37 -12.52 -11.00 -1.96
CA TRP A 37 -12.26 -12.31 -1.36
C TRP A 37 -11.66 -13.32 -2.33
N ARG A 38 -12.16 -13.37 -3.58
CA ARG A 38 -11.78 -14.37 -4.60
C ARG A 38 -10.76 -13.84 -5.62
N GLY A 39 -10.61 -12.53 -5.74
CA GLY A 39 -9.90 -11.88 -6.84
C GLY A 39 -10.78 -11.72 -8.09
N TYR A 40 -10.36 -10.81 -9.00
CA TYR A 40 -11.13 -10.49 -10.20
C TYR A 40 -11.37 -11.72 -11.08
N HIS A 41 -10.31 -12.48 -11.43
CA HIS A 41 -10.44 -13.58 -12.38
C HIS A 41 -11.26 -14.76 -11.84
N SER A 42 -11.05 -15.12 -10.56
CA SER A 42 -11.74 -16.25 -9.91
C SER A 42 -13.19 -15.96 -9.52
N THR A 43 -13.62 -14.70 -9.52
CA THR A 43 -15.02 -14.33 -9.29
C THR A 43 -15.84 -14.57 -10.55
N ARG A 44 -16.93 -15.32 -10.40
CA ARG A 44 -17.95 -15.53 -11.45
C ARG A 44 -19.19 -14.72 -11.12
N VAL A 45 -20.00 -14.41 -12.13
CA VAL A 45 -21.27 -13.68 -11.95
C VAL A 45 -22.24 -14.48 -11.08
N GLU A 46 -22.19 -15.82 -11.17
CA GLU A 46 -22.99 -16.73 -10.34
C GLU A 46 -22.72 -16.53 -8.85
N HIS A 47 -21.45 -16.27 -8.43
CA HIS A 47 -21.12 -16.03 -7.02
C HIS A 47 -21.77 -14.73 -6.49
N ILE A 48 -21.87 -13.71 -7.35
CA ILE A 48 -22.53 -12.45 -7.00
C ILE A 48 -24.05 -12.64 -6.93
N ALA A 49 -24.59 -13.38 -7.90
CA ALA A 49 -26.02 -13.69 -7.98
C ALA A 49 -26.51 -14.51 -6.76
N GLU A 50 -25.75 -15.53 -6.39
CA GLU A 50 -25.98 -16.38 -5.23
C GLU A 50 -26.04 -15.57 -3.94
N GLN A 51 -25.09 -14.66 -3.74
CA GLN A 51 -25.03 -13.81 -2.56
C GLN A 51 -26.23 -12.83 -2.48
N LEU A 52 -26.77 -12.45 -3.62
CA LEU A 52 -27.97 -11.60 -3.72
C LEU A 52 -29.29 -12.39 -3.77
N SER A 53 -29.20 -13.72 -3.72
CA SER A 53 -30.35 -14.63 -3.83
C SER A 53 -31.18 -14.41 -5.12
N VAL A 54 -30.47 -14.17 -6.25
CA VAL A 54 -31.07 -13.97 -7.57
C VAL A 54 -30.43 -14.87 -8.62
N THR A 55 -31.04 -14.94 -9.81
CA THR A 55 -30.38 -15.61 -10.95
C THR A 55 -29.39 -14.70 -11.63
N PRO A 56 -28.30 -15.25 -12.28
CA PRO A 56 -27.37 -14.45 -13.08
C PRO A 56 -28.06 -13.59 -14.14
N GLY A 57 -29.12 -14.11 -14.77
CA GLY A 57 -29.91 -13.35 -15.74
C GLY A 57 -30.61 -12.11 -15.16
N ALA A 58 -30.95 -12.14 -13.86
CA ALA A 58 -31.52 -10.97 -13.19
C ALA A 58 -30.45 -9.87 -12.99
N LEU A 59 -29.18 -10.21 -12.75
CA LEU A 59 -28.08 -9.25 -12.64
C LEU A 59 -27.85 -8.51 -13.96
N TYR A 60 -27.87 -9.24 -15.08
CA TYR A 60 -27.63 -8.65 -16.42
C TYR A 60 -28.68 -7.62 -16.83
N ARG A 61 -29.85 -7.57 -16.17
CA ARG A 61 -30.86 -6.51 -16.39
C ARG A 61 -30.40 -5.15 -15.82
N HIS A 62 -29.49 -5.18 -14.83
CA HIS A 62 -29.02 -3.98 -14.13
C HIS A 62 -27.59 -3.61 -14.51
N VAL A 63 -26.74 -4.60 -14.81
CA VAL A 63 -25.32 -4.40 -15.11
C VAL A 63 -24.94 -5.30 -16.30
N PRO A 64 -24.37 -4.75 -17.38
CA PRO A 64 -24.13 -5.49 -18.63
C PRO A 64 -23.19 -6.69 -18.51
N GLY A 65 -22.22 -6.65 -17.58
CA GLY A 65 -21.23 -7.69 -17.45
C GLY A 65 -20.42 -7.66 -16.17
N LYS A 66 -19.53 -8.64 -16.03
CA LYS A 66 -18.61 -8.76 -14.88
C LYS A 66 -17.69 -7.55 -14.74
N TYR A 67 -17.22 -7.02 -15.87
CA TYR A 67 -16.34 -5.86 -15.85
C TYR A 67 -17.05 -4.63 -15.28
N GLU A 68 -18.27 -4.37 -15.70
CA GLU A 68 -19.06 -3.23 -15.22
C GLU A 68 -19.41 -3.40 -13.74
N MET A 69 -19.68 -4.62 -13.25
CA MET A 69 -19.84 -4.89 -11.82
C MET A 69 -18.58 -4.56 -11.04
N PHE A 70 -17.41 -4.88 -11.60
CA PHE A 70 -16.11 -4.58 -10.99
C PHE A 70 -15.84 -3.07 -11.01
N ARG A 71 -16.05 -2.42 -12.15
CA ARG A 71 -15.91 -0.96 -12.29
C ARG A 71 -16.80 -0.21 -11.31
N ASP A 72 -18.09 -0.59 -11.23
CA ASP A 72 -19.05 0.02 -10.32
C ASP A 72 -18.68 -0.19 -8.84
N ALA A 73 -18.13 -1.37 -8.50
CA ALA A 73 -17.59 -1.65 -7.17
C ALA A 73 -16.43 -0.72 -6.81
N VAL A 74 -15.46 -0.53 -7.72
CA VAL A 74 -14.33 0.40 -7.51
C VAL A 74 -14.84 1.85 -7.45
N ALA A 75 -15.74 2.25 -8.37
CA ALA A 75 -16.32 3.58 -8.41
C ALA A 75 -17.02 3.93 -7.08
N THR A 76 -17.78 2.99 -6.51
CA THR A 76 -18.45 3.19 -5.22
C THR A 76 -17.48 3.53 -4.10
N LEU A 77 -16.37 2.80 -4.00
CA LEU A 77 -15.36 3.05 -2.95
C LEU A 77 -14.62 4.37 -3.17
N VAL A 78 -14.25 4.65 -4.40
CA VAL A 78 -13.50 5.87 -4.76
C VAL A 78 -14.36 7.12 -4.57
N THR A 79 -15.63 7.09 -4.98
CA THR A 79 -16.57 8.19 -4.78
C THR A 79 -16.87 8.42 -3.29
N ALA A 80 -16.96 7.34 -2.48
CA ALA A 80 -17.14 7.49 -1.04
C ALA A 80 -15.96 8.22 -0.39
N LEU A 81 -14.72 7.92 -0.79
CA LEU A 81 -13.51 8.63 -0.32
C LEU A 81 -13.48 10.09 -0.78
N GLU A 82 -13.87 10.35 -2.04
CA GLU A 82 -13.95 11.71 -2.56
C GLU A 82 -14.94 12.55 -1.75
N THR A 83 -16.17 12.03 -1.56
CA THR A 83 -17.21 12.69 -0.77
C THR A 83 -16.75 12.94 0.67
N ALA A 84 -16.09 11.95 1.30
CA ALA A 84 -15.53 12.12 2.64
C ALA A 84 -14.48 13.23 2.71
N SER A 85 -13.75 13.48 1.60
CA SER A 85 -12.76 14.55 1.51
C SER A 85 -13.35 15.91 1.14
N GLU A 86 -14.61 15.96 0.68
CA GLU A 86 -15.33 17.20 0.32
C GLU A 86 -15.98 17.90 1.50
N HIS A 87 -15.78 17.38 2.71
CA HIS A 87 -16.43 17.91 3.90
C HIS A 87 -16.29 19.42 3.99
N THR A 88 -17.40 20.10 3.77
CA THR A 88 -17.51 21.53 3.89
C THR A 88 -17.97 21.85 5.30
N SER A 89 -17.06 22.34 6.12
CA SER A 89 -17.50 23.12 7.28
C SER A 89 -18.29 24.31 6.74
N ASP A 90 -19.51 24.51 7.19
CA ASP A 90 -20.34 25.71 6.89
C ASP A 90 -19.71 27.02 7.39
N VAL A 91 -18.50 26.97 7.91
CA VAL A 91 -17.77 28.06 8.55
C VAL A 91 -16.52 28.42 7.76
N GLY A 92 -16.68 29.29 6.76
CA GLY A 92 -15.57 30.04 6.19
C GLY A 92 -14.94 29.47 4.92
N SER A 93 -14.33 30.36 4.11
CA SER A 93 -13.80 30.10 2.78
C SER A 93 -12.44 29.35 2.75
N GLY A 94 -12.12 28.53 3.74
CA GLY A 94 -10.84 27.83 3.85
C GLY A 94 -10.98 26.30 3.81
N PRO A 95 -9.87 25.57 3.63
CA PRO A 95 -9.87 24.11 3.74
C PRO A 95 -10.28 23.70 5.16
N PRO A 96 -10.98 22.54 5.32
CA PRO A 96 -11.37 22.02 6.63
C PRO A 96 -10.14 21.77 7.51
N PRO A 97 -10.28 21.79 8.86
CA PRO A 97 -9.21 21.36 9.75
C PRO A 97 -8.70 19.97 9.37
N LEU A 98 -7.37 19.77 9.50
CA LEU A 98 -6.74 18.51 9.13
C LEU A 98 -7.36 17.32 9.86
N GLU A 99 -7.64 17.49 11.14
CA GLU A 99 -8.19 16.48 12.02
C GLU A 99 -9.58 16.01 11.54
N GLU A 100 -10.47 16.94 11.21
CA GLU A 100 -11.82 16.63 10.71
C GLU A 100 -11.77 15.90 9.37
N LEU A 101 -10.88 16.33 8.47
CA LEU A 101 -10.69 15.71 7.18
C LEU A 101 -10.18 14.27 7.31
N VAL A 102 -9.18 14.05 8.16
CA VAL A 102 -8.64 12.71 8.44
C VAL A 102 -9.66 11.82 9.13
N GLU A 103 -10.43 12.35 10.09
CA GLU A 103 -11.52 11.63 10.73
C GLU A 103 -12.56 11.16 9.70
N SER A 104 -13.06 12.05 8.84
CA SER A 104 -14.05 11.74 7.82
C SER A 104 -13.56 10.64 6.86
N ILE A 105 -12.33 10.76 6.36
CA ILE A 105 -11.71 9.76 5.47
C ILE A 105 -11.51 8.44 6.22
N THR A 106 -11.12 8.48 7.49
CA THR A 106 -10.89 7.27 8.31
C THR A 106 -12.19 6.52 8.57
N ARG A 107 -13.26 7.20 8.98
CA ARG A 107 -14.59 6.59 9.20
C ARG A 107 -15.13 5.97 7.91
N THR A 108 -14.99 6.65 6.79
CA THR A 108 -15.38 6.13 5.47
C THR A 108 -14.56 4.89 5.10
N THR A 109 -13.25 4.93 5.28
CA THR A 109 -12.39 3.76 5.03
C THR A 109 -12.73 2.60 5.97
N TRP A 110 -13.01 2.89 7.23
CA TRP A 110 -13.39 1.89 8.22
C TRP A 110 -14.68 1.16 7.85
N SER A 111 -15.71 1.89 7.42
CA SER A 111 -16.98 1.30 6.98
C SER A 111 -16.84 0.40 5.76
N HIS A 112 -15.81 0.64 4.93
CA HIS A 112 -15.50 -0.12 3.71
C HIS A 112 -14.26 -1.01 3.83
N ARG A 113 -13.69 -1.18 5.05
CA ARG A 113 -12.37 -1.83 5.23
C ARG A 113 -12.29 -3.27 4.68
N SER A 114 -13.40 -4.02 4.70
CA SER A 114 -13.44 -5.36 4.12
C SER A 114 -13.22 -5.39 2.60
N ARG A 115 -13.43 -4.26 1.92
CA ARG A 115 -13.37 -4.06 0.47
C ARG A 115 -12.16 -3.25 0.01
N ALA A 116 -11.37 -2.71 0.92
CA ALA A 116 -10.26 -1.80 0.60
C ALA A 116 -9.19 -2.43 -0.29
N ALA A 117 -9.00 -3.75 -0.21
CA ALA A 117 -8.09 -4.49 -1.07
C ALA A 117 -8.47 -4.40 -2.56
N LEU A 118 -9.75 -4.20 -2.88
CA LEU A 118 -10.22 -4.06 -4.26
C LEU A 118 -9.59 -2.85 -4.95
N TYR A 119 -9.63 -1.71 -4.30
CA TYR A 119 -9.06 -0.48 -4.84
C TYR A 119 -7.53 -0.57 -4.94
N ARG A 120 -6.86 -1.05 -3.89
CA ARG A 120 -5.41 -1.05 -3.78
C ARG A 120 -4.71 -2.02 -4.73
N TRP A 121 -5.23 -3.25 -4.83
CA TRP A 121 -4.52 -4.34 -5.52
C TRP A 121 -5.12 -4.72 -6.87
N GLN A 122 -6.42 -4.46 -7.06
CA GLN A 122 -7.13 -4.92 -8.25
C GLN A 122 -7.43 -3.81 -9.27
N ALA A 123 -7.15 -2.54 -8.96
CA ALA A 123 -7.33 -1.43 -9.91
C ALA A 123 -6.57 -1.64 -11.25
N ARG A 124 -5.56 -2.53 -11.27
CA ARG A 124 -4.85 -2.93 -12.50
C ARG A 124 -5.74 -3.62 -13.54
N TYR A 125 -6.90 -4.16 -13.13
CA TYR A 125 -7.86 -4.79 -14.03
C TYR A 125 -8.84 -3.79 -14.66
N LEU A 126 -8.81 -2.53 -14.26
CA LEU A 126 -9.55 -1.47 -14.90
C LEU A 126 -8.96 -1.16 -16.29
N THR A 127 -9.82 -0.72 -17.21
CA THR A 127 -9.36 -0.16 -18.48
C THR A 127 -8.45 1.05 -18.24
N PRO A 128 -7.61 1.45 -19.22
CA PRO A 128 -6.78 2.64 -19.08
C PRO A 128 -7.59 3.90 -18.72
N GLU A 129 -8.77 4.05 -19.31
CA GLU A 129 -9.70 5.18 -19.12
C GLU A 129 -10.26 5.21 -17.69
N ASP A 130 -10.84 4.08 -17.23
CA ASP A 130 -11.39 3.97 -15.88
C ASP A 130 -10.29 4.13 -14.82
N ARG A 131 -9.09 3.61 -15.10
CA ARG A 131 -7.91 3.79 -14.22
C ARG A 131 -7.47 5.25 -14.17
N ALA A 132 -7.54 5.99 -15.28
CA ALA A 132 -7.24 7.41 -15.31
C ALA A 132 -8.24 8.19 -14.44
N ALA A 133 -9.53 7.87 -14.55
CA ALA A 133 -10.57 8.50 -13.73
C ALA A 133 -10.37 8.24 -12.22
N VAL A 134 -9.99 7.02 -11.83
CA VAL A 134 -9.62 6.70 -10.44
C VAL A 134 -8.45 7.56 -9.96
N ARG A 135 -7.40 7.71 -10.79
CA ARG A 135 -6.23 8.55 -10.45
C ARG A 135 -6.60 10.03 -10.29
N GLU A 136 -7.54 10.53 -11.07
CA GLU A 136 -8.00 11.91 -10.91
C GLU A 136 -8.66 12.14 -9.55
N VAL A 137 -9.52 11.21 -9.11
CA VAL A 137 -10.11 11.27 -7.77
C VAL A 137 -9.05 11.22 -6.69
N ASP A 138 -8.12 10.26 -6.76
CA ASP A 138 -7.02 10.13 -5.80
C ASP A 138 -6.19 11.44 -5.74
N THR A 139 -5.92 12.06 -6.88
CA THR A 139 -5.21 13.33 -6.95
C THR A 139 -5.99 14.46 -6.27
N ARG A 140 -7.33 14.51 -6.43
CA ARG A 140 -8.17 15.52 -5.76
C ARG A 140 -8.16 15.32 -4.24
N VAL A 141 -8.33 14.09 -3.77
CA VAL A 141 -8.30 13.78 -2.33
C VAL A 141 -6.94 14.15 -1.72
N ARG A 142 -5.83 13.76 -2.38
CA ARG A 142 -4.47 14.12 -1.94
C ARG A 142 -4.24 15.62 -1.90
N ARG A 143 -4.75 16.35 -2.88
CA ARG A 143 -4.61 17.82 -2.92
C ARG A 143 -5.32 18.45 -1.72
N ARG A 144 -6.56 18.04 -1.42
CA ARG A 144 -7.31 18.55 -0.25
C ARG A 144 -6.57 18.30 1.06
N LEU A 145 -6.04 17.10 1.26
CA LEU A 145 -5.19 16.77 2.42
C LEU A 145 -3.92 17.63 2.45
N ALA A 146 -3.23 17.78 1.31
CA ALA A 146 -2.02 18.60 1.24
C ALA A 146 -2.30 20.08 1.57
N ASP A 147 -3.46 20.60 1.15
CA ASP A 147 -3.86 21.98 1.47
C ASP A 147 -4.13 22.14 2.98
N ALA A 148 -4.81 21.18 3.61
CA ALA A 148 -4.99 21.15 5.07
C ALA A 148 -3.65 21.08 5.82
N VAL A 149 -2.70 20.25 5.36
CA VAL A 149 -1.33 20.17 5.91
C VAL A 149 -0.60 21.51 5.76
N ARG A 150 -0.70 22.17 4.59
CA ARG A 150 -0.07 23.49 4.38
C ARG A 150 -0.62 24.54 5.35
N VAL A 151 -1.93 24.53 5.61
CA VAL A 151 -2.55 25.42 6.61
C VAL A 151 -2.00 25.11 7.99
N ARG A 152 -2.00 23.84 8.41
CA ARG A 152 -1.47 23.42 9.71
C ARG A 152 -0.02 23.83 9.90
N ARG A 153 0.85 23.59 8.92
CA ARG A 153 2.26 24.00 8.98
C ARG A 153 2.44 25.50 9.16
N ARG A 154 1.68 26.31 8.41
CA ARG A 154 1.72 27.77 8.55
C ARG A 154 1.32 28.25 9.95
N GLN A 155 0.29 27.62 10.55
CA GLN A 155 -0.13 27.92 11.92
C GLN A 155 0.98 27.63 12.95
N HIS A 156 1.85 26.66 12.67
CA HIS A 156 2.99 26.30 13.51
C HIS A 156 4.33 26.85 13.03
N HIS A 157 4.32 27.88 12.15
CA HIS A 157 5.51 28.51 11.60
C HIS A 157 6.50 27.53 10.92
N ARG A 158 5.96 26.45 10.29
CA ARG A 158 6.75 25.44 9.58
C ARG A 158 6.69 25.66 8.07
N ASP A 159 7.75 25.24 7.37
CA ASP A 159 7.81 25.25 5.91
C ASP A 159 6.68 24.40 5.31
N PRO A 160 5.86 24.92 4.38
CA PRO A 160 4.83 24.19 3.68
C PRO A 160 5.38 23.13 2.70
N ALA A 161 6.69 23.13 2.41
CA ALA A 161 7.32 22.12 1.56
C ALA A 161 7.09 20.70 2.11
N GLY A 162 6.93 19.73 1.22
CA GLY A 162 6.67 18.32 1.60
C GLY A 162 5.23 18.00 2.02
N ALA A 163 4.30 18.97 2.02
CA ALA A 163 2.89 18.72 2.36
C ALA A 163 2.24 17.63 1.49
N GLY A 164 2.59 17.55 0.20
CA GLY A 164 2.08 16.51 -0.69
C GLY A 164 2.52 15.10 -0.27
N SER A 165 3.73 14.95 0.26
CA SER A 165 4.21 13.65 0.74
C SER A 165 3.62 13.25 2.08
N ALA A 166 3.43 14.23 2.97
CA ALA A 166 2.71 13.99 4.22
C ALA A 166 1.27 13.55 3.91
N ALA A 167 0.57 14.23 2.99
CA ALA A 167 -0.77 13.85 2.56
C ALA A 167 -0.82 12.43 1.94
N ALA A 168 0.14 12.08 1.10
CA ALA A 168 0.25 10.73 0.55
C ALA A 168 0.48 9.68 1.64
N ALA A 169 1.37 9.96 2.61
CA ALA A 169 1.61 9.07 3.74
C ALA A 169 0.36 8.90 4.62
N MET A 170 -0.38 9.98 4.88
CA MET A 170 -1.66 9.92 5.62
C MET A 170 -2.66 8.98 4.94
N LEU A 171 -2.84 9.11 3.61
CA LEU A 171 -3.73 8.22 2.87
C LEU A 171 -3.26 6.77 2.91
N SER A 172 -1.94 6.53 2.84
CA SER A 172 -1.38 5.18 3.00
C SER A 172 -1.66 4.60 4.38
N CYS A 173 -1.54 5.42 5.44
CA CYS A 173 -1.88 5.02 6.81
C CYS A 173 -3.35 4.62 6.92
N VAL A 174 -4.26 5.47 6.46
CA VAL A 174 -5.70 5.18 6.50
C VAL A 174 -6.05 3.96 5.66
N ALA A 175 -5.48 3.84 4.46
CA ALA A 175 -5.70 2.67 3.58
C ALA A 175 -5.18 1.37 4.20
N SER A 176 -4.18 1.42 5.08
CA SER A 176 -3.67 0.25 5.79
C SER A 176 -4.72 -0.43 6.67
N LEU A 177 -5.71 0.30 7.18
CA LEU A 177 -6.81 -0.23 8.00
C LEU A 177 -7.61 -1.33 7.28
N GLY A 178 -7.66 -1.30 5.96
CA GLY A 178 -8.29 -2.33 5.13
C GLY A 178 -7.45 -3.58 4.89
N GLN A 179 -6.20 -3.60 5.29
CA GLN A 179 -5.26 -4.69 4.99
C GLN A 179 -5.12 -5.71 6.11
N HIS A 180 -5.64 -5.41 7.29
CA HIS A 180 -5.48 -6.23 8.47
C HIS A 180 -6.78 -6.36 9.28
N ARG A 181 -6.90 -7.45 10.02
CA ARG A 181 -8.01 -7.71 10.95
C ARG A 181 -7.53 -7.51 12.39
N ILE A 182 -6.92 -6.35 12.66
CA ILE A 182 -6.57 -5.98 14.04
C ILE A 182 -7.86 -5.61 14.77
N THR A 183 -7.96 -6.06 16.02
CA THR A 183 -9.11 -5.73 16.88
C THR A 183 -8.92 -4.32 17.43
N LEU A 184 -9.52 -3.37 16.73
CA LEU A 184 -9.68 -1.98 17.12
C LEU A 184 -11.15 -1.61 16.99
N SER A 185 -11.64 -0.71 17.81
CA SER A 185 -12.88 0.00 17.57
C SER A 185 -12.70 1.06 16.47
N GLU A 186 -13.80 1.56 15.93
CA GLU A 186 -13.75 2.67 14.97
C GLU A 186 -13.11 3.91 15.57
N ASP A 187 -13.48 4.26 16.80
CA ASP A 187 -12.96 5.45 17.48
C ASP A 187 -11.46 5.34 17.82
N GLU A 188 -10.98 4.15 18.19
CA GLU A 188 -9.53 3.90 18.34
C GLU A 188 -8.78 4.05 17.00
N ALA A 189 -9.36 3.57 15.89
CA ALA A 189 -8.78 3.73 14.56
C ALA A 189 -8.75 5.22 14.15
N VAL A 190 -9.83 5.95 14.38
CA VAL A 190 -9.91 7.41 14.12
C VAL A 190 -8.88 8.16 14.95
N SER A 191 -8.85 7.93 16.27
CA SER A 191 -7.89 8.58 17.16
C SER A 191 -6.44 8.32 16.73
N LEU A 192 -6.12 7.07 16.40
CA LEU A 192 -4.79 6.69 15.93
C LEU A 192 -4.43 7.40 14.62
N MET A 193 -5.30 7.36 13.61
CA MET A 193 -5.02 7.97 12.31
C MET A 193 -4.92 9.49 12.39
N THR A 194 -5.73 10.12 13.22
CA THR A 194 -5.67 11.56 13.47
C THR A 194 -4.36 11.95 14.17
N SER A 195 -3.94 11.20 15.20
CA SER A 195 -2.63 11.41 15.84
C SER A 195 -1.48 11.30 14.85
N ILE A 196 -1.44 10.23 14.04
CA ILE A 196 -0.43 10.03 13.01
C ILE A 196 -0.45 11.19 12.00
N ALA A 197 -1.62 11.66 11.59
CA ALA A 197 -1.74 12.75 10.64
C ALA A 197 -1.17 14.08 11.18
N VAL A 198 -1.43 14.38 12.45
CA VAL A 198 -0.87 15.57 13.11
C VAL A 198 0.66 15.46 13.17
N ASP A 199 1.20 14.31 13.58
CA ASP A 199 2.65 14.08 13.64
C ASP A 199 3.30 14.23 12.25
N LEU A 200 2.70 13.62 11.21
CA LEU A 200 3.19 13.73 9.82
C LEU A 200 3.06 15.15 9.25
N ALA A 201 2.03 15.90 9.65
CA ALA A 201 1.89 17.29 9.22
C ALA A 201 2.99 18.18 9.76
N LEU A 202 3.47 17.91 10.98
CA LEU A 202 4.46 18.71 11.67
C LEU A 202 5.89 18.20 11.51
N CYS A 203 6.10 17.03 10.89
CA CYS A 203 7.45 16.53 10.64
C CYS A 203 8.19 17.42 9.63
N ASP A 204 9.48 17.70 9.91
CA ASP A 204 10.32 18.48 9.02
C ASP A 204 10.70 17.62 7.80
N GLY A 205 10.04 17.87 6.69
CA GLY A 205 10.25 17.15 5.43
C GLY A 205 11.50 17.57 4.65
N SER A 206 12.55 18.02 5.32
CA SER A 206 13.79 18.47 4.68
C SER A 206 14.76 17.33 4.41
N ALA A 207 14.39 16.37 3.58
CA ALA A 207 15.36 15.67 2.77
C ALA A 207 15.66 16.57 1.56
N SER A 208 16.67 17.39 1.68
CA SER A 208 17.18 18.26 0.61
C SER A 208 17.42 17.43 -0.65
N GLY A 209 16.74 17.76 -1.75
CA GLY A 209 17.26 17.44 -3.07
C GLY A 209 16.40 16.62 -4.03
N VAL A 210 15.06 16.68 -3.99
CA VAL A 210 14.28 16.40 -5.21
C VAL A 210 13.06 17.31 -5.24
N THR A 211 13.18 18.43 -5.93
CA THR A 211 12.03 19.15 -6.44
C THR A 211 11.41 18.28 -7.52
N SER A 212 10.31 17.63 -7.21
CA SER A 212 9.47 17.06 -8.25
C SER A 212 8.01 17.23 -7.90
N ASP A 213 7.36 18.04 -8.68
CA ASP A 213 5.95 17.91 -9.05
C ASP A 213 5.68 16.59 -9.78
N ALA A 214 6.14 15.48 -9.23
CA ALA A 214 5.79 14.16 -9.69
C ALA A 214 4.66 13.62 -8.81
N THR A 215 3.51 14.26 -8.93
CA THR A 215 2.22 13.66 -8.65
C THR A 215 1.98 12.60 -9.70
N ASN A 216 2.46 11.39 -9.50
CA ASN A 216 2.17 10.32 -10.44
C ASN A 216 1.56 9.12 -9.74
N GLY A 217 0.33 8.94 -10.12
CA GLY A 217 -0.52 7.82 -9.86
C GLY A 217 0.07 6.47 -10.26
N VAL A 218 -0.70 5.45 -9.97
CA VAL A 218 -0.52 4.04 -10.33
C VAL A 218 0.15 3.89 -11.70
N PRO A 219 1.28 3.19 -11.81
CA PRO A 219 2.03 3.09 -13.06
C PRO A 219 1.21 2.45 -14.17
N SER A 220 1.03 3.17 -15.25
CA SER A 220 0.54 2.61 -16.51
C SER A 220 1.69 1.85 -17.18
N GLY A 221 1.58 0.53 -17.23
CA GLY A 221 2.50 -0.29 -18.00
C GLY A 221 2.43 0.00 -19.48
N GLN A 222 3.29 0.89 -19.96
CA GLN A 222 3.81 0.92 -21.32
C GLN A 222 5.22 1.50 -21.24
N ALA A 223 6.19 0.60 -21.12
CA ALA A 223 7.59 0.95 -21.30
C ALA A 223 7.93 0.94 -22.78
N THR A 224 8.01 2.13 -23.39
CA THR A 224 8.81 2.33 -24.60
C THR A 224 10.28 2.24 -24.19
N GLY A 225 10.97 1.28 -24.78
CA GLY A 225 12.38 0.99 -24.46
C GLY A 225 13.29 2.19 -24.68
N ARG A 226 13.94 2.60 -23.62
CA ARG A 226 15.18 3.36 -23.67
C ARG A 226 16.18 2.66 -22.75
N ARG A 227 17.12 1.96 -23.38
CA ARG A 227 18.30 1.45 -22.71
C ARG A 227 19.10 2.64 -22.17
N THR A 228 19.21 2.75 -20.86
CA THR A 228 20.27 3.51 -20.23
C THR A 228 21.22 2.49 -19.59
N ASP A 229 22.40 2.38 -20.17
CA ASP A 229 23.52 1.68 -19.57
C ASP A 229 23.91 2.44 -18.29
N ALA A 230 23.56 1.91 -17.15
CA ALA A 230 24.04 2.38 -15.85
C ALA A 230 24.99 1.34 -15.26
N ALA A 231 26.17 1.81 -14.99
CA ALA A 231 27.37 1.10 -14.61
C ALA A 231 27.20 0.13 -13.43
N SER A 232 27.78 -1.02 -13.64
CA SER A 232 28.17 -2.10 -12.76
C SER A 232 28.84 -1.62 -11.46
N GLY A 233 28.12 -1.78 -10.33
CA GLY A 233 28.70 -1.93 -9.00
C GLY A 233 28.77 -3.42 -8.67
N ALA A 234 29.94 -4.03 -8.85
CA ALA A 234 30.16 -5.46 -8.63
C ALA A 234 30.11 -5.77 -7.13
N SER A 235 28.94 -6.22 -6.65
CA SER A 235 28.86 -7.05 -5.46
C SER A 235 29.11 -8.48 -5.87
N SER A 236 30.10 -9.16 -5.28
CA SER A 236 30.51 -10.52 -5.58
C SER A 236 29.51 -11.54 -5.05
N VAL A 237 28.36 -11.65 -5.75
CA VAL A 237 27.46 -12.80 -5.58
C VAL A 237 28.11 -13.98 -6.27
N PRO A 238 28.21 -15.17 -5.64
CA PRO A 238 28.71 -16.37 -6.31
C PRO A 238 27.90 -16.63 -7.58
N ARG A 239 28.56 -16.67 -8.75
CA ARG A 239 27.89 -17.01 -10.01
C ARG A 239 27.49 -18.48 -9.93
N LEU A 240 26.23 -18.74 -9.57
CA LEU A 240 25.63 -20.04 -9.71
C LEU A 240 25.76 -20.49 -11.18
N ARG A 241 26.24 -21.70 -11.41
CA ARG A 241 26.37 -22.29 -12.76
C ARG A 241 25.43 -23.45 -12.91
N GLY A 242 24.92 -23.72 -14.11
CA GLY A 242 24.05 -24.84 -14.40
C GLY A 242 22.59 -24.66 -13.93
N GLY A 243 21.96 -25.75 -13.49
CA GLY A 243 20.53 -25.76 -13.14
C GLY A 243 20.12 -24.78 -12.05
N ALA A 244 20.98 -24.54 -11.05
CA ALA A 244 20.69 -23.57 -9.98
C ALA A 244 20.61 -22.12 -10.51
N ALA A 245 21.48 -21.74 -11.46
CA ALA A 245 21.43 -20.42 -12.09
C ALA A 245 20.17 -20.25 -12.95
N THR A 246 19.76 -21.29 -13.66
CA THR A 246 18.51 -21.30 -14.44
C THR A 246 17.29 -21.17 -13.54
N ARG A 247 17.28 -21.88 -12.40
CA ARG A 247 16.19 -21.80 -11.41
C ARG A 247 16.05 -20.40 -10.82
N GLU A 248 17.14 -19.77 -10.40
CA GLU A 248 17.13 -18.43 -9.80
C GLU A 248 16.79 -17.35 -10.86
N GLY A 249 17.35 -17.47 -12.06
CA GLY A 249 17.01 -16.62 -13.18
C GLY A 249 15.52 -16.67 -13.54
N ALA A 250 14.93 -17.89 -13.51
CA ALA A 250 13.50 -18.06 -13.77
C ALA A 250 12.62 -17.39 -12.70
N ILE A 251 12.99 -17.47 -11.42
CA ILE A 251 12.27 -16.80 -10.33
C ILE A 251 12.34 -15.28 -10.55
N THR A 252 13.51 -14.74 -10.84
CA THR A 252 13.70 -13.29 -11.07
C THR A 252 12.91 -12.79 -12.29
N ALA A 253 12.96 -13.52 -13.41
CA ALA A 253 12.18 -13.19 -14.62
C ALA A 253 10.67 -13.28 -14.35
N ALA A 254 10.24 -14.30 -13.60
CA ALA A 254 8.84 -14.46 -13.22
C ALA A 254 8.33 -13.30 -12.37
N ILE A 255 9.08 -12.88 -11.36
CA ILE A 255 8.74 -11.72 -10.51
C ILE A 255 8.56 -10.47 -11.38
N ALA A 256 9.52 -10.17 -12.25
CA ALA A 256 9.45 -9.02 -13.13
C ALA A 256 8.23 -9.06 -14.06
N ARG A 257 7.88 -10.24 -14.60
CA ARG A 257 6.71 -10.40 -15.47
C ARG A 257 5.39 -10.35 -14.69
N PHE A 258 5.29 -11.05 -13.57
CA PHE A 258 4.08 -11.05 -12.74
C PHE A 258 3.78 -9.64 -12.22
N HIS A 259 4.80 -8.91 -11.82
CA HIS A 259 4.66 -7.51 -11.38
C HIS A 259 4.13 -6.60 -12.50
N ARG A 260 4.68 -6.71 -13.72
CA ARG A 260 4.30 -5.85 -14.85
C ARG A 260 2.95 -6.20 -15.47
N SER A 261 2.67 -7.48 -15.62
CA SER A 261 1.57 -7.97 -16.46
C SER A 261 0.48 -8.71 -15.69
N GLY A 262 0.69 -8.95 -14.36
CA GLY A 262 -0.16 -9.80 -13.54
C GLY A 262 0.08 -11.29 -13.79
N TYR A 263 -0.21 -12.10 -12.77
CA TYR A 263 0.03 -13.54 -12.81
C TYR A 263 -0.64 -14.25 -14.01
N ASP A 264 -1.92 -13.94 -14.27
CA ASP A 264 -2.72 -14.70 -15.23
C ASP A 264 -2.24 -14.58 -16.69
N SER A 265 -1.74 -13.41 -17.06
CA SER A 265 -1.30 -13.11 -18.44
C SER A 265 0.08 -13.65 -18.79
N VAL A 266 0.85 -14.11 -17.82
CA VAL A 266 2.22 -14.59 -18.01
C VAL A 266 2.24 -16.09 -18.30
N THR A 267 3.08 -16.52 -19.25
CA THR A 267 3.27 -17.94 -19.61
C THR A 267 4.68 -18.42 -19.30
N MET A 268 4.87 -19.73 -19.20
CA MET A 268 6.18 -20.35 -18.96
C MET A 268 7.14 -20.11 -20.14
N GLU A 269 6.61 -20.03 -21.35
CA GLU A 269 7.38 -19.73 -22.57
C GLU A 269 7.95 -18.31 -22.51
N ALA A 270 7.14 -17.36 -22.07
CA ALA A 270 7.58 -15.98 -21.93
C ALA A 270 8.68 -15.82 -20.87
N ILE A 271 8.57 -16.54 -19.75
CA ILE A 271 9.61 -16.56 -18.70
C ILE A 271 10.88 -17.24 -19.21
N GLY A 272 10.73 -18.36 -19.94
CA GLY A 272 11.87 -19.06 -20.55
C GLY A 272 12.65 -18.21 -21.51
N ALA A 273 11.94 -17.42 -22.33
CA ALA A 273 12.56 -16.49 -23.27
C ALA A 273 13.41 -15.41 -22.57
N ASP A 274 12.96 -14.88 -21.43
CA ASP A 274 13.73 -13.89 -20.66
C ASP A 274 15.03 -14.47 -20.08
N VAL A 275 15.04 -15.76 -19.77
CA VAL A 275 16.21 -16.46 -19.20
C VAL A 275 17.08 -17.11 -20.29
N GLY A 276 16.62 -17.05 -21.53
CA GLY A 276 17.33 -17.65 -22.68
C GLY A 276 17.25 -19.18 -22.73
N VAL A 277 16.17 -19.78 -22.20
CA VAL A 277 15.94 -21.22 -22.20
C VAL A 277 14.56 -21.57 -22.73
N ALA A 278 14.40 -22.79 -23.28
CA ALA A 278 13.08 -23.28 -23.66
C ALA A 278 12.22 -23.54 -22.41
N ALA A 279 10.89 -23.40 -22.54
CA ALA A 279 9.95 -23.70 -21.45
C ALA A 279 10.12 -25.11 -20.87
N SER A 280 10.48 -26.10 -21.72
CA SER A 280 10.78 -27.48 -21.27
C SER A 280 11.92 -27.55 -20.26
N ALA A 281 12.89 -26.64 -20.32
CA ALA A 281 13.96 -26.56 -19.33
C ALA A 281 13.44 -26.01 -18.00
N LEU A 282 12.49 -25.08 -18.00
CA LEU A 282 11.85 -24.57 -16.79
C LEU A 282 10.98 -25.64 -16.09
N TYR A 283 10.26 -26.45 -16.88
CA TYR A 283 9.43 -27.54 -16.33
C TYR A 283 10.24 -28.60 -15.55
N ARG A 284 11.57 -28.68 -15.75
CA ARG A 284 12.45 -29.52 -14.93
C ARG A 284 12.66 -28.97 -13.51
N HIS A 285 12.47 -27.66 -13.32
CA HIS A 285 12.66 -26.97 -12.05
C HIS A 285 11.35 -26.65 -11.34
N PHE A 286 10.30 -26.39 -12.13
CA PHE A 286 8.98 -25.99 -11.63
C PHE A 286 7.90 -26.74 -12.41
N PRO A 287 7.04 -27.52 -11.75
CA PRO A 287 5.99 -28.29 -12.41
C PRO A 287 4.95 -27.41 -13.11
N GLY A 288 4.97 -26.09 -12.88
CA GLY A 288 4.10 -25.14 -13.53
C GLY A 288 4.28 -23.71 -13.01
N LYS A 289 3.50 -22.81 -13.59
CA LYS A 289 3.52 -21.38 -13.26
C LYS A 289 3.21 -21.10 -11.78
N SER A 290 2.30 -21.88 -11.17
CA SER A 290 1.96 -21.75 -9.74
C SER A 290 3.13 -22.08 -8.82
N ALA A 291 3.88 -23.16 -9.11
CA ALA A 291 5.06 -23.50 -8.34
C ALA A 291 6.17 -22.43 -8.43
N LEU A 292 6.27 -21.77 -9.59
CA LEU A 292 7.19 -20.66 -9.79
C LEU A 292 6.75 -19.43 -9.00
N LEU A 293 5.44 -19.13 -8.95
CA LEU A 293 4.91 -18.09 -8.09
C LEU A 293 5.16 -18.38 -6.60
N THR A 294 4.90 -19.61 -6.15
CA THR A 294 5.19 -20.02 -4.76
C THR A 294 6.67 -19.83 -4.44
N ALA A 295 7.58 -20.25 -5.32
CA ALA A 295 9.02 -20.05 -5.11
C ALA A 295 9.43 -18.58 -5.05
N ALA A 296 8.80 -17.70 -5.84
CA ALA A 296 9.03 -16.26 -5.81
C ALA A 296 8.54 -15.63 -4.48
N VAL A 297 7.37 -16.03 -4.02
CA VAL A 297 6.78 -15.60 -2.73
C VAL A 297 7.63 -16.08 -1.55
N ASP A 298 8.07 -17.35 -1.58
CA ASP A 298 8.91 -17.94 -0.52
C ASP A 298 10.28 -17.24 -0.45
N ARG A 299 10.89 -16.89 -1.61
CA ARG A 299 12.14 -16.12 -1.65
C ARG A 299 11.99 -14.78 -0.93
N THR A 300 10.90 -14.07 -1.18
CA THR A 300 10.65 -12.78 -0.55
C THR A 300 10.34 -12.94 0.95
N ALA A 301 9.58 -13.97 1.33
CA ALA A 301 9.32 -14.29 2.74
C ALA A 301 10.62 -14.52 3.50
N THR A 302 11.54 -15.35 2.94
CA THR A 302 12.85 -15.64 3.52
C THR A 302 13.68 -14.38 3.67
N LEU A 303 13.71 -13.48 2.65
CA LEU A 303 14.44 -12.22 2.71
C LEU A 303 14.04 -11.36 3.92
N PHE A 304 12.74 -11.28 4.22
CA PHE A 304 12.26 -10.52 5.39
C PHE A 304 12.43 -11.28 6.71
N GLU A 305 12.40 -12.59 6.72
CA GLU A 305 12.72 -13.39 7.91
C GLU A 305 14.21 -13.25 8.26
N ASP A 306 15.11 -13.34 7.28
CA ASP A 306 16.55 -13.16 7.44
C ASP A 306 16.89 -11.74 7.94
N LEU A 307 16.20 -10.71 7.43
CA LEU A 307 16.31 -9.35 7.95
C LEU A 307 16.02 -9.30 9.45
N LEU A 308 14.86 -9.84 9.87
CA LEU A 308 14.44 -9.81 11.27
C LEU A 308 15.36 -10.62 12.17
N ASP A 309 15.84 -11.79 11.70
CA ASP A 309 16.73 -12.66 12.46
C ASP A 309 18.12 -12.03 12.61
N THR A 310 18.67 -11.46 11.52
CA THR A 310 19.95 -10.75 11.54
C THR A 310 19.87 -9.53 12.46
N HIS A 311 18.75 -8.80 12.40
CA HIS A 311 18.52 -7.65 13.27
C HIS A 311 18.45 -8.07 14.74
N ALA A 312 17.67 -9.12 15.08
CA ALA A 312 17.57 -9.63 16.44
C ALA A 312 18.92 -10.10 16.99
N ALA A 313 19.76 -10.74 16.16
CA ALA A 313 21.09 -11.18 16.55
C ALA A 313 22.06 -10.02 16.85
N ARG A 314 21.90 -8.88 16.15
CA ARG A 314 22.74 -7.68 16.38
C ARG A 314 22.31 -6.89 17.63
N HIS A 315 21.03 -6.84 17.91
CA HIS A 315 20.46 -6.12 19.05
C HIS A 315 20.16 -7.06 20.23
N THR A 316 21.20 -7.80 20.67
CA THR A 316 21.14 -8.62 21.89
C THR A 316 21.02 -7.79 23.15
N SER A 317 20.65 -8.42 24.27
CA SER A 317 20.33 -7.84 25.60
C SER A 317 21.10 -6.57 25.96
N GLY A 318 20.43 -5.43 26.03
CA GLY A 318 20.96 -4.13 26.48
C GLY A 318 20.92 -3.00 25.45
N ALA A 319 20.56 -3.26 24.19
CA ALA A 319 20.36 -2.20 23.21
C ALA A 319 19.07 -1.42 23.51
N ASP A 320 19.09 -0.10 23.23
CA ASP A 320 17.88 0.72 23.31
C ASP A 320 16.86 0.23 22.26
N PRO A 321 15.65 -0.19 22.66
CA PRO A 321 14.64 -0.69 21.73
C PRO A 321 14.21 0.35 20.66
N ALA A 322 14.29 1.65 20.96
CA ALA A 322 13.97 2.70 19.99
C ALA A 322 15.03 2.78 18.89
N VAL A 323 16.31 2.65 19.25
CA VAL A 323 17.41 2.57 18.28
C VAL A 323 17.27 1.30 17.43
N ALA A 324 17.00 0.17 18.07
CA ALA A 324 16.79 -1.09 17.38
C ALA A 324 15.63 -1.01 16.36
N LEU A 325 14.51 -0.40 16.74
CA LEU A 325 13.36 -0.22 15.85
C LEU A 325 13.70 0.69 14.66
N GLN A 326 14.47 1.78 14.89
CA GLN A 326 14.89 2.68 13.82
C GLN A 326 15.85 1.99 12.84
N ASP A 327 16.79 1.21 13.34
CA ASP A 327 17.74 0.46 12.52
C ASP A 327 17.01 -0.59 11.67
N LEU A 328 16.05 -1.32 12.26
CA LEU A 328 15.22 -2.26 11.52
C LEU A 328 14.42 -1.56 10.40
N LEU A 329 13.87 -0.38 10.67
CA LEU A 329 13.15 0.41 9.66
C LEU A 329 14.09 0.80 8.51
N ASN A 330 15.30 1.28 8.80
CA ASN A 330 16.26 1.70 7.79
C ASN A 330 16.67 0.52 6.88
N GLU A 331 16.89 -0.66 7.46
CA GLU A 331 17.20 -1.88 6.72
C GLU A 331 16.00 -2.33 5.87
N TYR A 332 14.79 -2.30 6.43
CA TYR A 332 13.57 -2.62 5.71
C TYR A 332 13.35 -1.70 4.50
N VAL A 333 13.52 -0.39 4.68
CA VAL A 333 13.40 0.60 3.59
C VAL A 333 14.42 0.31 2.48
N THR A 334 15.67 0.00 2.86
CA THR A 334 16.72 -0.35 1.90
C THR A 334 16.35 -1.58 1.08
N ILE A 335 15.84 -2.63 1.73
CA ILE A 335 15.39 -3.85 1.06
C ILE A 335 14.16 -3.57 0.20
N ALA A 336 13.16 -2.85 0.72
CA ALA A 336 11.93 -2.55 0.00
C ALA A 336 12.20 -1.79 -1.31
N PHE A 337 13.12 -0.82 -1.28
CA PHE A 337 13.48 -0.06 -2.48
C PHE A 337 14.43 -0.79 -3.44
N SER A 338 15.18 -1.78 -2.96
CA SER A 338 16.02 -2.64 -3.81
C SER A 338 15.24 -3.82 -4.43
N HIS A 339 14.18 -4.28 -3.76
CA HIS A 339 13.39 -5.47 -4.10
C HIS A 339 11.89 -5.13 -4.27
N GLY A 340 11.57 -3.94 -4.76
CA GLY A 340 10.18 -3.47 -4.90
C GLY A 340 9.25 -4.45 -5.63
N PRO A 341 9.60 -4.97 -6.82
CA PRO A 341 8.79 -5.95 -7.53
C PRO A 341 8.53 -7.23 -6.72
N ASP A 342 9.53 -7.73 -5.99
CA ASP A 342 9.43 -8.91 -5.11
C ASP A 342 8.41 -8.66 -4.00
N LEU A 343 8.54 -7.50 -3.32
CA LEU A 343 7.66 -7.10 -2.23
C LEU A 343 6.21 -6.90 -2.72
N MET A 344 6.04 -6.27 -3.88
CA MET A 344 4.72 -6.10 -4.48
C MET A 344 4.06 -7.44 -4.78
N LEU A 345 4.80 -8.39 -5.36
CA LEU A 345 4.31 -9.73 -5.65
C LEU A 345 3.91 -10.47 -4.36
N TYR A 346 4.77 -10.42 -3.34
CA TYR A 346 4.56 -11.05 -2.03
C TYR A 346 3.28 -10.57 -1.33
N LEU A 347 2.86 -9.34 -1.59
CA LEU A 347 1.68 -8.74 -0.96
C LEU A 347 0.41 -8.85 -1.83
N SER A 348 0.53 -8.80 -3.17
CA SER A 348 -0.62 -8.68 -4.07
C SER A 348 -1.14 -9.99 -4.67
N GLU A 349 -0.27 -11.00 -4.86
CA GLU A 349 -0.61 -12.20 -5.62
C GLU A 349 -1.05 -13.41 -4.76
N LEU A 350 -1.37 -13.18 -3.50
CA LEU A 350 -1.84 -14.23 -2.59
C LEU A 350 -3.06 -15.01 -3.13
N GLY A 351 -3.90 -14.34 -3.93
CA GLY A 351 -5.08 -14.96 -4.55
C GLY A 351 -4.75 -16.09 -5.53
N ALA A 352 -3.59 -16.02 -6.18
CA ALA A 352 -3.14 -16.98 -7.19
C ALA A 352 -2.38 -18.18 -6.58
N LEU A 353 -2.04 -18.14 -5.28
CA LEU A 353 -1.43 -19.27 -4.55
C LEU A 353 -2.45 -20.36 -4.25
N SER A 354 -1.96 -21.60 -4.03
CA SER A 354 -2.76 -22.67 -3.43
C SER A 354 -3.30 -22.25 -2.07
N ALA A 355 -4.36 -22.90 -1.57
CA ALA A 355 -4.91 -22.57 -0.26
C ALA A 355 -3.86 -22.75 0.87
N GLU A 356 -3.05 -23.82 0.79
CA GLU A 356 -1.99 -24.13 1.73
C GLU A 356 -0.87 -23.08 1.68
N ASP A 357 -0.33 -22.79 0.50
CA ASP A 357 0.74 -21.78 0.32
C ASP A 357 0.28 -20.39 0.77
N ARG A 358 -0.96 -20.02 0.45
CA ARG A 358 -1.57 -18.78 0.88
C ARG A 358 -1.65 -18.65 2.39
N GLN A 359 -2.07 -19.73 3.06
CA GLN A 359 -2.13 -19.74 4.52
C GLN A 359 -0.73 -19.62 5.13
N ARG A 360 0.23 -20.42 4.64
CA ARG A 360 1.64 -20.36 5.06
C ARG A 360 2.21 -18.94 4.91
N THR A 361 1.99 -18.31 3.77
CA THR A 361 2.45 -16.94 3.51
C THR A 361 1.81 -15.93 4.45
N ARG A 362 0.49 -16.02 4.70
CA ARG A 362 -0.20 -15.14 5.64
C ARG A 362 0.31 -15.31 7.08
N GLU A 363 0.65 -16.52 7.48
CA GLU A 363 1.23 -16.80 8.79
C GLU A 363 2.64 -16.22 8.91
N ALA A 364 3.48 -16.35 7.88
CA ALA A 364 4.79 -15.69 7.83
C ALA A 364 4.67 -14.18 7.93
N GLN A 365 3.81 -13.56 7.13
CA GLN A 365 3.54 -12.12 7.19
C GLN A 365 3.04 -11.68 8.58
N ARG A 366 2.22 -12.50 9.26
CA ARG A 366 1.74 -12.19 10.61
C ARG A 366 2.88 -12.26 11.62
N ARG A 367 3.71 -13.32 11.58
CA ARG A 367 4.89 -13.44 12.47
C ARG A 367 5.85 -12.26 12.29
N GLN A 368 6.14 -11.88 11.05
CA GLN A 368 7.00 -10.74 10.75
C GLN A 368 6.45 -9.45 11.39
N ARG A 369 5.18 -9.15 11.19
CA ARG A 369 4.55 -7.95 11.78
C ARG A 369 4.47 -7.96 13.30
N ASN A 370 4.28 -9.13 13.91
CA ASN A 370 4.30 -9.24 15.37
C ASN A 370 5.67 -8.87 15.93
N ARG A 371 6.76 -9.33 15.31
CA ARG A 371 8.12 -8.96 15.75
C ARG A 371 8.38 -7.45 15.70
N TRP A 372 7.84 -6.75 14.69
CA TRP A 372 7.86 -5.29 14.64
C TRP A 372 7.05 -4.66 15.79
N ALA A 373 5.85 -5.20 16.07
CA ALA A 373 4.99 -4.68 17.13
C ALA A 373 5.61 -4.88 18.51
N ASP A 374 6.25 -6.03 18.75
CA ASP A 374 6.95 -6.32 19.99
C ASP A 374 8.08 -5.32 20.26
N LEU A 375 8.88 -4.98 19.22
CA LEU A 375 9.92 -3.96 19.32
C LEU A 375 9.32 -2.57 19.57
N LEU A 376 8.20 -2.23 18.95
CA LEU A 376 7.53 -0.95 19.18
C LEU A 376 7.00 -0.82 20.60
N VAL A 377 6.39 -1.87 21.15
CA VAL A 377 5.94 -1.90 22.56
C VAL A 377 7.14 -1.75 23.50
N ALA A 378 8.23 -2.50 23.25
CA ALA A 378 9.43 -2.39 24.07
C ALA A 378 10.05 -0.97 24.05
N ALA A 379 10.05 -0.30 22.89
CA ALA A 379 10.52 1.07 22.74
C ALA A 379 9.63 2.07 23.50
N ALA A 380 8.31 1.90 23.44
CA ALA A 380 7.36 2.73 24.17
C ALA A 380 7.54 2.57 25.70
N ASP A 381 7.67 1.34 26.18
CA ASP A 381 7.90 1.04 27.60
C ASP A 381 9.24 1.60 28.12
N ALA A 382 10.30 1.52 27.31
CA ALA A 382 11.60 2.09 27.63
C ALA A 382 11.52 3.63 27.76
N SER A 383 10.80 4.29 26.85
CA SER A 383 10.58 5.74 26.90
C SER A 383 9.81 6.17 28.15
N VAL A 384 8.78 5.44 28.55
CA VAL A 384 8.01 5.70 29.79
C VAL A 384 8.90 5.54 31.01
N ARG A 385 9.72 4.48 31.08
CA ARG A 385 10.67 4.26 32.20
C ARG A 385 11.70 5.37 32.31
N ALA A 386 12.26 5.82 31.16
CA ALA A 386 13.24 6.91 31.15
C ALA A 386 12.65 8.22 31.66
N THR A 387 11.41 8.56 31.27
CA THR A 387 10.71 9.78 31.75
C THR A 387 10.44 9.73 33.23
N ARG A 388 10.06 8.59 33.81
CA ARG A 388 9.87 8.41 35.23
C ARG A 388 11.18 8.53 36.05
N ALA A 389 12.30 8.07 35.47
CA ALA A 389 13.61 8.11 36.12
C ALA A 389 14.21 9.53 36.21
N THR A 390 13.89 10.41 35.26
CA THR A 390 14.42 11.79 35.22
C THR A 390 13.69 12.78 36.10
N GLY A 391 12.61 12.37 36.82
CA GLY A 391 11.99 13.10 37.92
C GLY A 391 11.53 14.53 37.59
N SER A 392 11.15 14.84 36.36
CA SER A 392 10.67 16.17 35.99
C SER A 392 9.23 16.36 36.50
N PRO A 393 8.95 17.24 37.50
CA PRO A 393 7.62 17.38 38.09
C PRO A 393 6.72 18.33 37.32
N SER A 394 6.85 18.38 36.01
CA SER A 394 6.01 19.23 35.19
C SER A 394 4.93 18.39 34.49
N THR A 395 3.70 18.62 34.94
CA THR A 395 2.42 18.16 34.41
C THR A 395 1.95 16.77 34.84
N GLU A 396 1.57 16.67 36.11
CA GLU A 396 0.76 15.56 36.69
C GLU A 396 -0.66 15.46 36.07
N SER A 397 -1.04 16.26 35.10
CA SER A 397 -2.44 16.30 34.63
C SER A 397 -2.72 15.66 33.27
N HIS A 398 -1.73 15.17 32.54
CA HIS A 398 -1.98 14.55 31.20
C HIS A 398 -1.10 13.33 30.88
N VAL A 399 -0.49 12.67 31.84
CA VAL A 399 0.04 11.34 31.64
C VAL A 399 -1.13 10.35 31.82
N THR A 400 -2.11 10.40 30.95
CA THR A 400 -2.89 9.21 30.63
C THR A 400 -1.86 8.19 30.19
N GLU A 401 -1.66 7.14 30.97
CA GLU A 401 -0.79 6.01 30.68
C GLU A 401 -1.17 5.50 29.29
N SER A 402 -0.52 6.04 28.27
CA SER A 402 -0.63 5.50 26.92
C SER A 402 0.16 4.19 26.89
N HIS A 403 -0.39 3.17 27.53
CA HIS A 403 -0.02 1.82 27.20
C HIS A 403 -0.33 1.64 25.72
N VAL A 404 0.70 1.58 24.90
CA VAL A 404 0.54 1.18 23.50
C VAL A 404 0.09 -0.26 23.54
N THR A 405 -1.22 -0.49 23.43
CA THR A 405 -1.74 -1.85 23.36
C THR A 405 -1.12 -2.55 22.16
N GLU A 406 -0.97 -3.85 22.24
CA GLU A 406 -0.45 -4.67 21.13
C GLU A 406 -1.23 -4.40 19.83
N SER A 407 -2.54 -4.16 19.91
CA SER A 407 -3.37 -3.81 18.76
C SER A 407 -2.98 -2.47 18.13
N LEU A 408 -2.74 -1.44 18.94
CA LEU A 408 -2.29 -0.12 18.46
C LEU A 408 -0.88 -0.21 17.86
N ALA A 409 0.04 -0.96 18.51
CA ALA A 409 1.37 -1.19 17.98
C ALA A 409 1.32 -1.86 16.59
N ARG A 410 0.53 -2.91 16.45
CA ARG A 410 0.32 -3.58 15.15
C ARG A 410 -0.25 -2.63 14.09
N ALA A 411 -1.21 -1.79 14.46
CA ALA A 411 -1.80 -0.82 13.54
C ALA A 411 -0.78 0.23 13.08
N ARG A 412 0.06 0.76 13.99
CA ARG A 412 1.16 1.67 13.66
C ARG A 412 2.18 1.01 12.72
N VAL A 413 2.57 -0.24 12.99
CA VAL A 413 3.45 -1.00 12.10
C VAL A 413 2.85 -1.14 10.71
N HIS A 414 1.58 -1.52 10.60
CA HIS A 414 0.91 -1.60 9.30
C HIS A 414 0.90 -0.25 8.57
N ALA A 415 0.63 0.84 9.27
CA ALA A 415 0.63 2.19 8.71
C ALA A 415 2.03 2.58 8.19
N ALA A 416 3.07 2.35 8.98
CA ALA A 416 4.45 2.68 8.60
C ALA A 416 4.93 1.87 7.39
N LEU A 417 4.71 0.56 7.39
CA LEU A 417 5.08 -0.31 6.26
C LEU A 417 4.27 0.03 5.00
N ALA A 418 3.00 0.44 5.15
CA ALA A 418 2.18 0.89 4.02
C ALA A 418 2.74 2.17 3.39
N VAL A 419 3.23 3.11 4.19
CA VAL A 419 3.87 4.35 3.68
C VAL A 419 5.12 4.03 2.85
N VAL A 420 5.96 3.11 3.32
CA VAL A 420 7.16 2.69 2.57
C VAL A 420 6.77 2.03 1.25
N LEU A 421 5.78 1.12 1.29
CA LEU A 421 5.31 0.38 0.12
C LEU A 421 4.68 1.29 -0.93
N ASP A 422 3.71 2.13 -0.52
CA ASP A 422 2.98 3.02 -1.45
C ASP A 422 3.87 4.13 -1.98
N GLY A 423 4.76 4.65 -1.13
CA GLY A 423 5.78 5.60 -1.53
C GLY A 423 6.77 5.01 -2.52
N GLY A 424 7.21 3.79 -2.30
CA GLY A 424 8.04 3.04 -3.22
C GLY A 424 7.33 2.82 -4.55
N GLN A 425 6.09 2.33 -4.53
CA GLN A 425 5.29 2.11 -5.73
C GLN A 425 5.05 3.41 -6.51
N GLY A 426 4.71 4.50 -5.82
CA GLY A 426 4.45 5.81 -6.45
C GLY A 426 5.70 6.45 -7.07
N THR A 427 6.89 6.01 -6.68
CA THR A 427 8.20 6.46 -7.21
C THR A 427 8.93 5.37 -7.99
N GLU A 428 8.22 4.30 -8.39
CA GLU A 428 8.81 3.13 -9.05
C GLU A 428 10.04 2.58 -8.27
N PHE A 429 9.98 2.65 -6.95
CA PHE A 429 11.06 2.27 -6.03
C PHE A 429 12.40 2.97 -6.33
N HIS A 430 12.34 4.22 -6.79
CA HIS A 430 13.56 4.97 -7.09
C HIS A 430 14.37 5.22 -5.80
N PRO A 431 15.67 4.86 -5.74
CA PRO A 431 16.46 4.89 -4.50
C PRO A 431 16.52 6.26 -3.80
N ALA A 432 16.48 7.36 -4.57
CA ALA A 432 16.48 8.71 -4.01
C ALA A 432 15.24 9.04 -3.15
N ALA A 433 14.16 8.28 -3.29
CA ALA A 433 12.94 8.46 -2.50
C ALA A 433 12.96 7.67 -1.17
N ALA A 434 13.85 6.69 -1.03
CA ALA A 434 13.91 5.79 0.11
C ALA A 434 14.02 6.53 1.46
N ALA A 435 14.96 7.46 1.56
CA ALA A 435 15.20 8.23 2.79
C ALA A 435 13.95 9.00 3.25
N ARG A 436 13.22 9.60 2.31
CA ARG A 436 11.99 10.37 2.59
C ARG A 436 10.89 9.50 3.18
N PHE A 437 10.60 8.35 2.55
CA PHE A 437 9.56 7.44 3.05
C PHE A 437 9.99 6.71 4.30
N GLY A 438 11.28 6.43 4.47
CA GLY A 438 11.85 5.94 5.72
C GLY A 438 11.64 6.94 6.88
N GLN A 439 11.88 8.22 6.65
CA GLN A 439 11.66 9.28 7.65
C GLN A 439 10.17 9.37 8.02
N LEU A 440 9.25 9.41 7.04
CA LEU A 440 7.81 9.44 7.32
C LEU A 440 7.34 8.20 8.08
N ALA A 441 7.82 7.02 7.73
CA ALA A 441 7.52 5.79 8.45
C ALA A 441 8.09 5.78 9.88
N GLY A 442 9.26 6.37 10.08
CA GLY A 442 9.88 6.55 11.41
C GLY A 442 9.00 7.39 12.33
N HIS A 443 8.46 8.50 11.86
CA HIS A 443 7.53 9.33 12.63
C HIS A 443 6.23 8.61 13.02
N ILE A 444 5.78 7.64 12.22
CA ILE A 444 4.62 6.83 12.53
C ILE A 444 4.94 5.83 13.65
N LEU A 445 6.11 5.18 13.58
CA LEU A 445 6.53 4.18 14.57
C LEU A 445 6.91 4.84 15.90
N ILE A 446 7.72 5.88 15.84
CA ILE A 446 8.27 6.57 17.02
C ILE A 446 7.82 8.03 16.96
N PRO A 447 6.62 8.35 17.50
CA PRO A 447 6.15 9.73 17.50
C PRO A 447 7.11 10.59 18.33
N HIS A 448 7.65 11.65 17.72
CA HIS A 448 8.42 12.64 18.43
C HIS A 448 7.49 13.43 19.33
N ARG A 449 7.76 13.44 20.64
CA ARG A 449 7.10 14.39 21.53
C ARG A 449 7.54 15.80 21.10
N PRO A 450 6.61 16.73 20.83
CA PRO A 450 6.99 18.12 20.68
C PRO A 450 7.61 18.56 21.99
N GLY A 451 8.88 19.06 21.92
CA GLY A 451 9.57 19.67 23.04
C GLY A 451 8.93 20.99 23.45
#